data_13cf32a7f581e3faead590dd32c6abc5
#
_entry.id   13cf32a7f581e3faead590dd32c6abc5
#
_cell.length_a   1.000
_cell.length_b   1.000
_cell.length_c   1.000
_cell.angle_alpha   90.00
_cell.angle_beta   90.00
_cell.angle_gamma   90.00
#
_symmetry.space_group_name_H-M   'P 1'
#
loop_
_entity.id
_entity.type
_entity.pdbx_description
1 polymer ?
#
loop_
_entity_poly.entity_id
_entity_poly.type
_entity_poly.pdbx_seq_one_letter_code
_entity_poly.pdbx_strand_id
1 'polypeptide(L)'
;PLGLRLTVLFNDVNFTVEKGDKIVFLSRDPRAMTAFFEIINGNRKAQGGDYKWGVTITTAYLPLDNTRFFESDLNLVDWLSQFGEGNEVYFKSFLGRMLFSGEEVMKKVNVLSGGEKMRCMIARMQLKNANCLVLDTPTNHLDLESIQAFNNNLKLFKGNILFSSHDHEFIETVANRIIELTPNG
;
A
#
# COMPACT_ATOMS: atom_id res chain seq x y z
N PRO A 1 39.39 -7.59 1.59
CA PRO A 1 38.60 -6.39 1.58
C PRO A 1 37.29 -6.74 0.87
N LEU A 2 36.21 -6.88 1.63
CA LEU A 2 34.87 -7.02 1.06
C LEU A 2 34.51 -5.69 0.42
N GLY A 3 34.74 -5.58 -0.90
CA GLY A 3 34.27 -4.44 -1.68
C GLY A 3 32.75 -4.40 -1.67
N LEU A 4 32.17 -3.41 -1.02
CA LEU A 4 30.76 -3.08 -1.14
C LEU A 4 30.48 -2.77 -2.62
N ARG A 5 29.88 -3.73 -3.33
CA ARG A 5 29.34 -3.47 -4.67
C ARG A 5 28.07 -2.64 -4.48
N LEU A 6 28.14 -1.37 -4.82
CA LEU A 6 26.95 -0.54 -4.94
C LEU A 6 26.12 -1.07 -6.11
N THR A 7 24.91 -1.54 -5.84
CA THR A 7 23.97 -1.97 -6.87
C THR A 7 23.04 -0.80 -7.16
N VAL A 8 23.02 -0.34 -8.41
CA VAL A 8 22.03 0.62 -8.88
C VAL A 8 20.72 -0.13 -9.06
N LEU A 9 19.69 0.27 -8.33
CA LEU A 9 18.35 -0.34 -8.40
C LEU A 9 17.55 0.24 -9.57
N PHE A 10 17.63 1.55 -9.76
CA PHE A 10 17.07 2.30 -10.89
C PHE A 10 17.79 3.63 -10.99
N ASN A 11 17.79 4.20 -12.19
CA ASN A 11 18.40 5.50 -12.49
C ASN A 11 17.54 6.20 -13.55
N ASP A 12 17.59 7.54 -13.57
CA ASP A 12 16.93 8.39 -14.59
C ASP A 12 15.42 8.10 -14.81
N VAL A 13 14.71 7.81 -13.72
CA VAL A 13 13.25 7.58 -13.75
C VAL A 13 12.53 8.93 -13.89
N ASN A 14 11.87 9.15 -15.03
CA ASN A 14 11.14 10.37 -15.32
C ASN A 14 9.72 10.07 -15.78
N PHE A 15 8.73 10.51 -15.03
CA PHE A 15 7.32 10.41 -15.42
C PHE A 15 6.46 11.43 -14.66
N THR A 16 5.25 11.64 -15.17
CA THR A 16 4.23 12.47 -14.54
C THR A 16 3.01 11.60 -14.27
N VAL A 17 2.39 11.80 -13.11
CA VAL A 17 1.11 11.18 -12.74
C VAL A 17 0.00 12.17 -13.01
N GLU A 18 -0.96 11.80 -13.84
CA GLU A 18 -2.13 12.60 -14.15
C GLU A 18 -3.35 12.17 -13.35
N LYS A 19 -4.38 13.00 -13.34
CA LYS A 19 -5.63 12.71 -12.61
C LYS A 19 -6.27 11.44 -13.15
N GLY A 20 -6.52 10.49 -12.26
CA GLY A 20 -7.16 9.21 -12.59
C GLY A 20 -6.18 8.12 -13.04
N ASP A 21 -4.88 8.40 -13.07
CA ASP A 21 -3.87 7.37 -13.32
C ASP A 21 -3.90 6.28 -12.26
N LYS A 22 -3.97 5.05 -12.72
CA LYS A 22 -3.81 3.83 -11.93
C LYS A 22 -2.62 3.08 -12.50
N ILE A 23 -1.44 3.36 -11.96
CA ILE A 23 -0.16 2.93 -12.52
C ILE A 23 0.34 1.71 -11.79
N VAL A 24 0.55 0.60 -12.52
CA VAL A 24 1.34 -0.49 -12.01
C VAL A 24 2.81 -0.26 -12.35
N PHE A 25 3.65 -0.39 -11.34
CA PHE A 25 5.10 -0.39 -11.49
C PHE A 25 5.61 -1.83 -11.48
N LEU A 26 6.42 -2.16 -12.46
CA LEU A 26 7.05 -3.47 -12.60
C LEU A 26 8.56 -3.32 -12.50
N SER A 27 9.23 -4.30 -11.92
CA SER A 27 10.69 -4.41 -11.93
C SER A 27 11.11 -5.87 -11.80
N ARG A 28 12.25 -6.21 -12.39
CA ARG A 28 12.89 -7.51 -12.18
C ARG A 28 13.54 -7.63 -10.80
N ASP A 29 13.84 -6.51 -10.15
CA ASP A 29 14.36 -6.48 -8.78
C ASP A 29 13.29 -5.95 -7.82
N PRO A 30 12.70 -6.80 -6.95
CA PRO A 30 11.70 -6.36 -5.97
C PRO A 30 12.20 -5.24 -5.05
N ARG A 31 13.51 -5.18 -4.78
CA ARG A 31 14.11 -4.13 -3.94
C ARG A 31 13.98 -2.75 -4.60
N ALA A 32 13.98 -2.69 -5.93
CA ALA A 32 13.78 -1.45 -6.67
C ALA A 32 12.37 -0.89 -6.42
N MET A 33 11.35 -1.74 -6.39
CA MET A 33 9.96 -1.34 -6.13
C MET A 33 9.80 -0.76 -4.73
N THR A 34 10.24 -1.51 -3.72
CA THR A 34 10.16 -1.05 -2.33
C THR A 34 10.94 0.25 -2.13
N ALA A 35 12.17 0.34 -2.66
CA ALA A 35 12.97 1.56 -2.59
C ALA A 35 12.28 2.76 -3.26
N PHE A 36 11.69 2.55 -4.44
CA PHE A 36 10.95 3.58 -5.15
C PHE A 36 9.75 4.10 -4.34
N PHE A 37 8.90 3.20 -3.82
CA PHE A 37 7.75 3.59 -3.01
C PHE A 37 8.15 4.25 -1.70
N GLU A 38 9.20 3.78 -1.03
CA GLU A 38 9.74 4.43 0.17
C GLU A 38 10.22 5.85 -0.13
N ILE A 39 10.89 6.08 -1.26
CA ILE A 39 11.39 7.39 -1.67
C ILE A 39 10.22 8.36 -1.88
N ILE A 40 9.25 8.01 -2.72
CA ILE A 40 8.14 8.92 -3.04
C ILE A 40 7.19 9.18 -1.84
N ASN A 41 7.24 8.34 -0.80
CA ASN A 41 6.53 8.56 0.46
C ASN A 41 7.40 9.22 1.55
N GLY A 42 8.64 9.59 1.22
CA GLY A 42 9.55 10.28 2.15
C GLY A 42 10.16 9.39 3.25
N ASN A 43 9.98 8.06 3.16
CA ASN A 43 10.54 7.10 4.12
C ASN A 43 12.01 6.76 3.83
N ARG A 44 12.48 7.09 2.64
CA ARG A 44 13.85 6.87 2.19
C ARG A 44 14.35 8.06 1.38
N LYS A 45 15.59 8.43 1.57
CA LYS A 45 16.23 9.50 0.78
C LYS A 45 16.77 8.95 -0.54
N ALA A 46 16.44 9.61 -1.66
CA ALA A 46 17.06 9.34 -2.95
C ALA A 46 18.53 9.80 -2.96
N GLN A 47 19.37 9.14 -3.74
CA GLN A 47 20.76 9.54 -3.95
C GLN A 47 20.88 10.74 -4.92
N GLY A 48 19.89 10.92 -5.79
CA GLY A 48 19.79 12.02 -6.74
C GLY A 48 18.38 12.17 -7.28
N GLY A 49 18.12 13.26 -8.01
CA GLY A 49 16.80 13.60 -8.51
C GLY A 49 15.88 14.18 -7.44
N ASP A 50 14.72 14.58 -7.88
CA ASP A 50 13.66 15.13 -7.05
C ASP A 50 12.29 14.65 -7.51
N TYR A 51 11.31 14.69 -6.62
CA TYR A 51 9.92 14.45 -6.93
C TYR A 51 9.03 15.47 -6.22
N LYS A 52 7.88 15.72 -6.80
CA LYS A 52 6.93 16.66 -6.22
C LYS A 52 5.51 16.12 -6.31
N TRP A 53 4.84 16.07 -5.19
CA TRP A 53 3.39 15.87 -5.13
C TRP A 53 2.65 17.18 -5.42
N GLY A 54 1.56 17.09 -6.15
CA GLY A 54 0.66 18.23 -6.33
C GLY A 54 0.12 18.75 -4.98
N VAL A 55 -0.16 20.04 -4.89
CA VAL A 55 -0.54 20.72 -3.62
C VAL A 55 -1.80 20.13 -2.99
N THR A 56 -2.70 19.56 -3.81
CA THR A 56 -3.97 18.96 -3.37
C THR A 56 -3.88 17.45 -3.18
N ILE A 57 -2.70 16.85 -3.36
CA ILE A 57 -2.53 15.40 -3.26
C ILE A 57 -2.29 15.00 -1.81
N THR A 58 -3.15 14.10 -1.35
CA THR A 58 -3.02 13.43 -0.05
C THR A 58 -2.76 11.94 -0.29
N THR A 59 -1.63 11.44 0.17
CA THR A 59 -1.22 10.05 -0.06
C THR A 59 -1.57 9.15 1.11
N ALA A 60 -1.94 7.89 0.82
CA ALA A 60 -1.95 6.80 1.80
C ALA A 60 -1.03 5.69 1.29
N TYR A 61 -0.08 5.28 2.13
CA TYR A 61 0.93 4.28 1.78
C TYR A 61 0.71 2.96 2.51
N LEU A 62 0.68 1.88 1.74
CA LEU A 62 0.69 0.50 2.21
C LEU A 62 2.09 -0.08 1.93
N PRO A 63 2.98 -0.17 2.94
CA PRO A 63 4.31 -0.73 2.76
C PRO A 63 4.29 -2.25 2.67
N LEU A 64 5.32 -2.82 2.01
CA LEU A 64 5.52 -4.28 1.95
C LEU A 64 5.70 -4.89 3.34
N ASP A 65 6.56 -4.28 4.19
CA ASP A 65 6.72 -4.67 5.60
C ASP A 65 5.85 -3.81 6.50
N ASN A 66 4.87 -4.44 7.09
CA ASN A 66 3.92 -3.80 8.02
C ASN A 66 4.04 -4.30 9.46
N THR A 67 5.04 -5.11 9.80
CA THR A 67 5.21 -5.79 11.10
C THR A 67 5.13 -4.83 12.27
N ARG A 68 5.80 -3.68 12.18
CA ARG A 68 5.84 -2.66 13.23
C ARG A 68 4.47 -2.12 13.70
N PHE A 69 3.44 -2.27 12.88
CA PHE A 69 2.09 -1.79 13.21
C PHE A 69 1.32 -2.75 14.11
N PHE A 70 1.84 -3.97 14.32
CA PHE A 70 1.14 -5.07 14.99
C PHE A 70 1.87 -5.58 16.24
N GLU A 71 2.71 -4.77 16.85
CA GLU A 71 3.49 -5.13 18.04
C GLU A 71 2.71 -4.96 19.35
N SER A 72 1.58 -4.22 19.33
CA SER A 72 0.74 -4.00 20.51
C SER A 72 -0.23 -5.17 20.76
N ASP A 73 -0.82 -5.22 21.95
CA ASP A 73 -1.86 -6.18 22.30
C ASP A 73 -3.28 -5.59 22.26
N LEU A 74 -3.47 -4.47 21.58
CA LEU A 74 -4.76 -3.86 21.33
C LEU A 74 -5.66 -4.76 20.48
N ASN A 75 -6.98 -4.67 20.67
CA ASN A 75 -7.92 -5.25 19.73
C ASN A 75 -7.98 -4.41 18.44
N LEU A 76 -8.62 -4.95 17.39
CA LEU A 76 -8.63 -4.32 16.08
C LEU A 76 -9.27 -2.93 16.09
N VAL A 77 -10.33 -2.73 16.88
CA VAL A 77 -11.02 -1.44 16.94
C VAL A 77 -10.14 -0.38 17.60
N ASP A 78 -9.57 -0.70 18.76
CA ASP A 78 -8.68 0.20 19.49
C ASP A 78 -7.40 0.48 18.71
N TRP A 79 -6.88 -0.54 18.00
CA TRP A 79 -5.74 -0.38 17.11
C TRP A 79 -6.06 0.59 15.96
N LEU A 80 -7.20 0.41 15.30
CA LEU A 80 -7.58 1.25 14.16
C LEU A 80 -7.87 2.69 14.60
N SER A 81 -8.41 2.89 15.80
CA SER A 81 -8.70 4.21 16.36
C SER A 81 -7.46 5.10 16.56
N GLN A 82 -6.28 4.50 16.65
CA GLN A 82 -5.02 5.27 16.74
C GLN A 82 -4.70 6.08 15.48
N PHE A 83 -5.35 5.78 14.34
CA PHE A 83 -5.03 6.34 13.03
C PHE A 83 -6.07 7.33 12.50
N GLY A 84 -7.11 7.61 13.27
CA GLY A 84 -8.15 8.56 12.86
C GLY A 84 -9.11 8.88 13.99
N GLU A 85 -10.00 9.84 13.76
CA GLU A 85 -11.04 10.22 14.70
C GLU A 85 -12.36 9.54 14.35
N GLY A 86 -13.11 9.11 15.35
CA GLY A 86 -14.40 8.45 15.16
C GLY A 86 -14.84 7.67 16.40
N ASN A 87 -16.04 7.13 16.34
CA ASN A 87 -16.55 6.22 17.36
C ASN A 87 -16.32 4.75 16.97
N GLU A 88 -16.64 3.85 17.88
CA GLU A 88 -16.47 2.41 17.68
C GLU A 88 -17.21 1.90 16.44
N VAL A 89 -18.44 2.36 16.19
CA VAL A 89 -19.26 1.97 15.03
C VAL A 89 -18.57 2.41 13.72
N TYR A 90 -17.98 3.59 13.72
CA TYR A 90 -17.23 4.11 12.58
C TYR A 90 -16.05 3.20 12.23
N PHE A 91 -15.20 2.84 13.21
CA PHE A 91 -14.06 1.96 12.96
C PHE A 91 -14.49 0.53 12.58
N LYS A 92 -15.53 0.00 13.23
CA LYS A 92 -16.10 -1.31 12.85
C LYS A 92 -16.59 -1.34 11.41
N SER A 93 -17.08 -0.21 10.86
CA SER A 93 -17.50 -0.13 9.46
C SER A 93 -16.36 -0.33 8.46
N PHE A 94 -15.16 0.19 8.77
CA PHE A 94 -13.97 -0.03 7.93
C PHE A 94 -13.45 -1.46 8.04
N LEU A 95 -13.43 -2.02 9.25
CA LEU A 95 -13.06 -3.41 9.47
C LEU A 95 -14.02 -4.36 8.76
N GLY A 96 -15.32 -4.09 8.83
CA GLY A 96 -16.35 -4.88 8.13
C GLY A 96 -16.20 -4.89 6.61
N ARG A 97 -15.79 -3.77 6.00
CA ARG A 97 -15.47 -3.73 4.56
C ARG A 97 -14.30 -4.65 4.18
N MET A 98 -13.44 -4.95 5.15
CA MET A 98 -12.32 -5.87 5.02
C MET A 98 -12.62 -7.24 5.64
N LEU A 99 -13.90 -7.61 5.69
CA LEU A 99 -14.39 -8.94 6.10
C LEU A 99 -14.09 -9.32 7.56
N PHE A 100 -13.88 -8.35 8.44
CA PHE A 100 -13.88 -8.60 9.87
C PHE A 100 -15.29 -8.45 10.43
N SER A 101 -15.81 -9.48 11.04
CA SER A 101 -17.19 -9.50 11.56
C SER A 101 -17.28 -10.01 13.00
N GLY A 102 -18.36 -9.63 13.70
CA GLY A 102 -18.69 -10.15 15.01
C GLY A 102 -17.54 -10.01 16.02
N GLU A 103 -17.12 -11.12 16.60
CA GLU A 103 -16.07 -11.17 17.63
C GLU A 103 -14.65 -11.02 17.06
N GLU A 104 -14.47 -11.14 15.76
CA GLU A 104 -13.14 -11.01 15.14
C GLU A 104 -12.51 -9.64 15.39
N VAL A 105 -13.33 -8.59 15.47
CA VAL A 105 -12.84 -7.22 15.75
C VAL A 105 -12.23 -7.08 17.16
N MET A 106 -12.50 -8.04 18.06
CA MET A 106 -11.93 -8.11 19.40
C MET A 106 -10.62 -8.89 19.48
N LYS A 107 -10.18 -9.53 18.38
CA LYS A 107 -8.86 -10.17 18.33
C LYS A 107 -7.76 -9.15 18.58
N LYS A 108 -6.71 -9.58 19.27
CA LYS A 108 -5.49 -8.77 19.44
C LYS A 108 -4.68 -8.72 18.15
N VAL A 109 -4.16 -7.55 17.82
CA VAL A 109 -3.43 -7.35 16.55
C VAL A 109 -2.13 -8.14 16.45
N ASN A 110 -1.49 -8.45 17.58
CA ASN A 110 -0.23 -9.20 17.61
C ASN A 110 -0.40 -10.71 17.30
N VAL A 111 -1.63 -11.25 17.35
CA VAL A 111 -1.91 -12.67 17.05
C VAL A 111 -2.49 -12.88 15.64
N LEU A 112 -2.62 -11.82 14.84
CA LEU A 112 -3.21 -11.89 13.52
C LEU A 112 -2.29 -12.63 12.52
N SER A 113 -2.92 -13.37 11.62
CA SER A 113 -2.26 -13.94 10.44
C SER A 113 -1.77 -12.83 9.47
N GLY A 114 -0.90 -13.18 8.53
CA GLY A 114 -0.42 -12.24 7.51
C GLY A 114 -1.55 -11.61 6.71
N GLY A 115 -2.55 -12.39 6.30
CA GLY A 115 -3.73 -11.90 5.58
C GLY A 115 -4.61 -10.97 6.43
N GLU A 116 -4.84 -11.31 7.70
CA GLU A 116 -5.58 -10.45 8.62
C GLU A 116 -4.85 -9.12 8.85
N LYS A 117 -3.52 -9.14 9.03
CA LYS A 117 -2.70 -7.92 9.12
C LYS A 117 -2.83 -7.06 7.88
N MET A 118 -2.78 -7.66 6.69
CA MET A 118 -2.94 -6.92 5.43
C MET A 118 -4.32 -6.27 5.33
N ARG A 119 -5.39 -6.99 5.67
CA ARG A 119 -6.75 -6.45 5.70
C ARG A 119 -6.88 -5.27 6.69
N CYS A 120 -6.24 -5.37 7.86
CA CYS A 120 -6.17 -4.26 8.82
C CYS A 120 -5.44 -3.03 8.24
N MET A 121 -4.32 -3.23 7.55
CA MET A 121 -3.58 -2.15 6.90
C MET A 121 -4.41 -1.46 5.82
N ILE A 122 -5.19 -2.20 5.06
CA ILE A 122 -6.11 -1.64 4.06
C ILE A 122 -7.23 -0.82 4.74
N ALA A 123 -7.82 -1.32 5.82
CA ALA A 123 -8.79 -0.56 6.62
C ALA A 123 -8.20 0.76 7.13
N ARG A 124 -6.98 0.70 7.69
CA ARG A 124 -6.22 1.88 8.14
C ARG A 124 -5.98 2.88 7.01
N MET A 125 -5.61 2.41 5.83
CA MET A 125 -5.39 3.26 4.67
C MET A 125 -6.65 4.00 4.25
N GLN A 126 -7.80 3.33 4.29
CA GLN A 126 -9.10 3.93 3.97
C GLN A 126 -9.49 5.08 4.91
N LEU A 127 -9.07 5.02 6.19
CA LEU A 127 -9.33 6.10 7.16
C LEU A 127 -8.71 7.44 6.74
N LYS A 128 -7.60 7.42 6.02
CA LYS A 128 -6.88 8.65 5.65
C LYS A 128 -7.62 9.53 4.63
N ASN A 129 -8.70 9.02 4.02
CA ASN A 129 -9.44 9.72 2.96
C ASN A 129 -8.51 10.32 1.89
N ALA A 130 -7.46 9.56 1.53
CA ALA A 130 -6.45 9.99 0.59
C ALA A 130 -7.00 9.97 -0.85
N ASN A 131 -6.50 10.85 -1.69
CA ASN A 131 -6.83 10.86 -3.12
C ASN A 131 -5.75 10.24 -4.00
N CYS A 132 -4.67 9.75 -3.40
CA CYS A 132 -3.64 8.96 -4.06
C CYS A 132 -3.21 7.80 -3.15
N LEU A 133 -3.37 6.57 -3.63
CA LEU A 133 -2.97 5.37 -2.93
C LEU A 133 -1.61 4.88 -3.48
N VAL A 134 -0.69 4.55 -2.58
CA VAL A 134 0.60 3.93 -2.92
C VAL A 134 0.67 2.57 -2.26
N LEU A 135 0.73 1.50 -3.06
CA LEU A 135 0.53 0.13 -2.60
C LEU A 135 1.72 -0.75 -3.02
N ASP A 136 2.53 -1.16 -2.04
CA ASP A 136 3.64 -2.08 -2.30
C ASP A 136 3.18 -3.53 -2.13
N THR A 137 2.93 -4.19 -3.27
CA THR A 137 2.51 -5.60 -3.36
C THR A 137 1.31 -5.95 -2.47
N PRO A 138 0.17 -5.24 -2.64
CA PRO A 138 -0.95 -5.27 -1.70
C PRO A 138 -1.70 -6.60 -1.62
N THR A 139 -1.52 -7.49 -2.60
CA THR A 139 -2.19 -8.80 -2.65
C THR A 139 -1.40 -9.90 -1.94
N ASN A 140 -0.17 -9.62 -1.50
CA ASN A 140 0.62 -10.58 -0.73
C ASN A 140 -0.12 -11.03 0.54
N HIS A 141 -0.15 -12.34 0.76
CA HIS A 141 -0.77 -12.99 1.92
C HIS A 141 -2.31 -12.84 2.03
N LEU A 142 -2.98 -12.26 1.02
CA LEU A 142 -4.44 -12.25 0.96
C LEU A 142 -4.97 -13.56 0.36
N ASP A 143 -6.08 -14.04 0.90
CA ASP A 143 -6.88 -15.08 0.27
C ASP A 143 -7.72 -14.51 -0.89
N LEU A 144 -8.29 -15.38 -1.70
CA LEU A 144 -9.03 -15.00 -2.90
C LEU A 144 -10.20 -14.07 -2.61
N GLU A 145 -10.94 -14.31 -1.53
CA GLU A 145 -12.08 -13.48 -1.13
C GLU A 145 -11.64 -12.07 -0.75
N SER A 146 -10.55 -11.96 0.02
CA SER A 146 -9.96 -10.67 0.39
C SER A 146 -9.40 -9.91 -0.81
N ILE A 147 -8.79 -10.60 -1.79
CA ILE A 147 -8.33 -10.00 -3.05
C ILE A 147 -9.52 -9.44 -3.83
N GLN A 148 -10.61 -10.19 -3.94
CA GLN A 148 -11.81 -9.74 -4.65
C GLN A 148 -12.46 -8.53 -3.97
N ALA A 149 -12.59 -8.55 -2.63
CA ALA A 149 -13.11 -7.41 -1.87
C ALA A 149 -12.23 -6.16 -2.05
N PHE A 150 -10.91 -6.32 -2.05
CA PHE A 150 -9.96 -5.24 -2.27
C PHE A 150 -10.04 -4.71 -3.71
N ASN A 151 -10.08 -5.58 -4.71
CA ASN A 151 -10.26 -5.21 -6.12
C ASN A 151 -11.51 -4.36 -6.33
N ASN A 152 -12.64 -4.77 -5.76
CA ASN A 152 -13.90 -4.04 -5.88
C ASN A 152 -13.79 -2.63 -5.28
N ASN A 153 -13.13 -2.49 -4.14
CA ASN A 153 -12.88 -1.18 -3.54
C ASN A 153 -12.00 -0.29 -4.43
N LEU A 154 -10.93 -0.84 -5.03
CA LEU A 154 -10.02 -0.08 -5.89
C LEU A 154 -10.64 0.31 -7.23
N LYS A 155 -11.53 -0.53 -7.79
CA LYS A 155 -12.30 -0.18 -9.00
C LYS A 155 -13.12 1.09 -8.81
N LEU A 156 -13.77 1.22 -7.65
CA LEU A 156 -14.63 2.36 -7.30
C LEU A 156 -13.82 3.59 -6.87
N PHE A 157 -12.55 3.42 -6.57
CA PHE A 157 -11.71 4.54 -6.14
C PHE A 157 -11.45 5.50 -7.30
N LYS A 158 -11.83 6.77 -7.10
CA LYS A 158 -11.75 7.82 -8.13
C LYS A 158 -10.42 8.57 -8.15
N GLY A 159 -9.56 8.33 -7.17
CA GLY A 159 -8.23 8.93 -7.08
C GLY A 159 -7.17 8.18 -7.89
N ASN A 160 -5.94 8.59 -7.70
CA ASN A 160 -4.78 7.94 -8.30
C ASN A 160 -4.35 6.71 -7.49
N ILE A 161 -3.85 5.70 -8.19
CA ILE A 161 -3.27 4.50 -7.58
C ILE A 161 -1.89 4.25 -8.19
N LEU A 162 -0.87 4.16 -7.34
CA LEU A 162 0.47 3.73 -7.70
C LEU A 162 0.74 2.41 -6.99
N PHE A 163 0.99 1.33 -7.71
CA PHE A 163 1.11 0.02 -7.06
C PHE A 163 2.11 -0.90 -7.75
N SER A 164 2.59 -1.91 -7.03
CA SER A 164 3.30 -3.07 -7.57
C SER A 164 2.47 -4.32 -7.36
N SER A 165 2.54 -5.26 -8.28
CA SER A 165 1.91 -6.57 -8.13
C SER A 165 2.52 -7.58 -9.09
N HIS A 166 2.46 -8.87 -8.73
CA HIS A 166 2.74 -10.01 -9.60
C HIS A 166 1.46 -10.75 -10.00
N ASP A 167 0.32 -10.31 -9.52
CA ASP A 167 -0.99 -10.87 -9.81
C ASP A 167 -1.54 -10.23 -11.10
N HIS A 168 -1.59 -11.02 -12.18
CA HIS A 168 -2.05 -10.55 -13.48
C HIS A 168 -3.52 -10.09 -13.46
N GLU A 169 -4.40 -10.79 -12.77
CA GLU A 169 -5.81 -10.43 -12.67
C GLU A 169 -5.99 -9.10 -11.93
N PHE A 170 -5.21 -8.90 -10.86
CA PHE A 170 -5.19 -7.64 -10.12
C PHE A 170 -4.70 -6.48 -11.01
N ILE A 171 -3.63 -6.70 -11.77
CA ILE A 171 -3.08 -5.70 -12.69
C ILE A 171 -4.10 -5.33 -13.76
N GLU A 172 -4.68 -6.31 -14.45
CA GLU A 172 -5.66 -6.08 -15.52
C GLU A 172 -6.94 -5.40 -15.01
N THR A 173 -7.31 -5.68 -13.77
CA THR A 173 -8.51 -5.12 -13.13
C THR A 173 -8.33 -3.66 -12.71
N VAL A 174 -7.15 -3.28 -12.24
CA VAL A 174 -6.90 -2.00 -11.58
C VAL A 174 -6.12 -1.03 -12.47
N ALA A 175 -5.07 -1.50 -13.16
CA ALA A 175 -4.17 -0.62 -13.89
C ALA A 175 -4.76 -0.07 -15.19
N ASN A 176 -4.50 1.19 -15.46
CA ASN A 176 -4.70 1.82 -16.78
C ASN A 176 -3.37 2.26 -17.41
N ARG A 177 -2.27 2.14 -16.68
CA ARG A 177 -0.93 2.47 -17.17
C ARG A 177 0.12 1.57 -16.53
N ILE A 178 1.16 1.22 -17.29
CA ILE A 178 2.27 0.38 -16.83
C ILE A 178 3.57 1.17 -16.95
N ILE A 179 4.39 1.13 -15.92
CA ILE A 179 5.76 1.66 -15.91
C ILE A 179 6.70 0.56 -15.44
N GLU A 180 7.70 0.22 -16.25
CA GLU A 180 8.75 -0.70 -15.87
C GLU A 180 9.96 0.08 -15.36
N LEU A 181 10.42 -0.23 -14.14
CA LEU A 181 11.64 0.33 -13.57
C LEU A 181 12.82 -0.59 -13.90
N THR A 182 13.79 -0.06 -14.62
CA THR A 182 15.02 -0.76 -14.96
C THR A 182 16.23 -0.06 -14.34
N PRO A 183 17.41 -0.71 -14.27
CA PRO A 183 18.63 -0.04 -13.81
C PRO A 183 19.02 1.20 -14.62
N ASN A 184 18.50 1.35 -15.83
CA ASN A 184 18.79 2.46 -16.73
C ASN A 184 17.63 3.46 -16.91
N GLY A 185 16.56 3.30 -16.16
CA GLY A 185 15.36 4.15 -16.25
C GLY A 185 14.09 3.38 -16.61
#